data_aeccf41ac89b27292513bc081fcef192
#
_entry.id   aeccf41ac89b27292513bc081fcef192
#
_cell.length_a   1.000
_cell.length_b   1.000
_cell.length_c   1.000
_cell.angle_alpha   90.00
_cell.angle_beta   90.00
_cell.angle_gamma   90.00
#
_symmetry.space_group_name_H-M   'P 1'
#
loop_
_entity.id
_entity.type
_entity.pdbx_description
1 polymer ?
#
loop_
_entity_poly.entity_id
_entity_poly.type
_entity_poly.pdbx_seq_one_letter_code
_entity_poly.pdbx_strand_id
1 'polypeptide(L)'
;DATQAGFQPGETVRAIDLLYGVMLPSGAECCIALADTISGSEADFVALMNEKAAKLGMSGTNFCDTTGLHDANHYSTAKDIAVLLKYALRNDTFRKIIESPYHSTPATNIHPDGITFYSTMFKNLSDTVVTDGQIMGGKTGYTGEAGHCLASFAEIDGTEYILVTGGASGTGIPHINDALTVYNRLGAATQALNEGEIK
;
A
#
# COMPACT_ATOMS: atom_id res chain seq x y z
N ASP A 1 3.04 -18.64 2.17
CA ASP A 1 3.55 -18.45 0.81
C ASP A 1 3.34 -16.99 0.40
N ALA A 2 4.33 -16.40 -0.31
CA ALA A 2 4.25 -15.05 -0.82
C ALA A 2 3.16 -14.92 -1.91
N THR A 3 2.46 -13.79 -1.93
CA THR A 3 1.54 -13.45 -3.02
C THR A 3 2.34 -13.11 -4.27
N GLN A 4 1.85 -13.49 -5.44
CA GLN A 4 2.48 -13.23 -6.74
C GLN A 4 1.54 -12.44 -7.65
N ALA A 5 2.11 -11.58 -8.49
CA ALA A 5 1.42 -10.90 -9.57
C ALA A 5 1.22 -11.81 -10.79
N GLY A 6 2.15 -12.77 -11.00
CA GLY A 6 2.09 -13.79 -12.03
C GLY A 6 3.19 -13.73 -13.09
N PHE A 7 4.11 -12.78 -12.99
CA PHE A 7 5.27 -12.72 -13.89
C PHE A 7 6.21 -13.92 -13.69
N GLN A 8 6.84 -14.35 -14.76
CA GLN A 8 7.67 -15.55 -14.80
C GLN A 8 9.14 -15.21 -15.05
N PRO A 9 10.08 -16.07 -14.60
CA PRO A 9 11.50 -15.93 -14.97
C PRO A 9 11.70 -15.89 -16.49
N GLY A 10 12.51 -14.93 -16.96
CA GLY A 10 12.76 -14.72 -18.39
C GLY A 10 11.69 -13.92 -19.12
N GLU A 11 10.70 -13.40 -18.40
CA GLU A 11 9.70 -12.51 -18.98
C GLU A 11 10.24 -11.09 -19.15
N THR A 12 9.98 -10.50 -20.33
CA THR A 12 10.35 -9.12 -20.63
C THR A 12 9.18 -8.20 -20.30
N VAL A 13 9.35 -7.37 -19.27
CA VAL A 13 8.29 -6.52 -18.73
C VAL A 13 8.77 -5.08 -18.55
N ARG A 14 7.84 -4.14 -18.55
CA ARG A 14 8.16 -2.74 -18.25
C ARG A 14 8.27 -2.55 -16.74
N ALA A 15 9.22 -1.73 -16.29
CA ALA A 15 9.37 -1.40 -14.86
C ALA A 15 8.07 -0.85 -14.24
N ILE A 16 7.29 -0.08 -15.00
CA ILE A 16 6.00 0.43 -14.53
C ILE A 16 5.00 -0.69 -14.22
N ASP A 17 4.99 -1.78 -15.01
CA ASP A 17 4.09 -2.92 -14.78
C ASP A 17 4.51 -3.71 -13.54
N LEU A 18 5.83 -3.80 -13.26
CA LEU A 18 6.32 -4.35 -12.00
C LEU A 18 5.89 -3.49 -10.79
N LEU A 19 5.93 -2.16 -10.90
CA LEU A 19 5.44 -1.28 -9.82
C LEU A 19 3.94 -1.47 -9.54
N TYR A 20 3.13 -1.63 -10.58
CA TYR A 20 1.72 -2.01 -10.42
C TYR A 20 1.58 -3.40 -9.81
N GLY A 21 2.41 -4.37 -10.21
CA GLY A 21 2.47 -5.72 -9.65
C GLY A 21 2.81 -5.74 -8.16
N VAL A 22 3.72 -4.87 -7.70
CA VAL A 22 4.00 -4.67 -6.27
C VAL A 22 2.79 -4.13 -5.53
N MET A 23 2.20 -3.06 -6.04
CA MET A 23 1.22 -2.27 -5.27
C MET A 23 -0.18 -2.86 -5.28
N LEU A 24 -0.65 -3.42 -6.39
CA LEU A 24 -2.04 -3.87 -6.50
C LEU A 24 -2.24 -5.28 -5.94
N PRO A 25 -1.64 -6.35 -6.53
CA PRO A 25 -1.81 -7.71 -6.02
C PRO A 25 -0.82 -8.08 -4.92
N SER A 26 0.16 -7.23 -4.57
CA SER A 26 1.26 -7.53 -3.64
C SER A 26 2.24 -8.60 -4.17
N GLY A 27 2.64 -8.48 -5.44
CA GLY A 27 3.54 -9.42 -6.10
C GLY A 27 4.96 -9.40 -5.54
N ALA A 28 5.35 -10.44 -4.83
CA ALA A 28 6.68 -10.56 -4.23
C ALA A 28 7.78 -10.65 -5.30
N GLU A 29 7.54 -11.39 -6.39
CA GLU A 29 8.47 -11.49 -7.51
C GLU A 29 8.74 -10.13 -8.17
N CYS A 30 7.76 -9.24 -8.17
CA CYS A 30 7.93 -7.87 -8.67
C CYS A 30 8.85 -7.05 -7.77
N CYS A 31 8.75 -7.21 -6.44
CA CYS A 31 9.63 -6.56 -5.48
C CYS A 31 11.08 -6.99 -5.71
N ILE A 32 11.33 -8.30 -5.79
CA ILE A 32 12.65 -8.88 -6.00
C ILE A 32 13.23 -8.43 -7.35
N ALA A 33 12.45 -8.52 -8.44
CA ALA A 33 12.90 -8.13 -9.76
C ALA A 33 13.29 -6.63 -9.85
N LEU A 34 12.53 -5.75 -9.19
CA LEU A 34 12.88 -4.33 -9.09
C LEU A 34 14.14 -4.10 -8.26
N ALA A 35 14.26 -4.79 -7.12
CA ALA A 35 15.42 -4.69 -6.24
C ALA A 35 16.71 -5.10 -6.96
N ASP A 36 16.69 -6.26 -7.61
CA ASP A 36 17.82 -6.77 -8.39
C ASP A 36 18.20 -5.82 -9.54
N THR A 37 17.20 -5.27 -10.23
CA THR A 37 17.42 -4.34 -11.34
C THR A 37 18.04 -3.02 -10.88
N ILE A 38 17.64 -2.49 -9.71
CA ILE A 38 18.05 -1.17 -9.21
C ILE A 38 19.41 -1.25 -8.49
N SER A 39 19.65 -2.30 -7.70
CA SER A 39 20.80 -2.37 -6.78
C SER A 39 21.67 -3.63 -6.98
N GLY A 40 21.31 -4.51 -7.89
CA GLY A 40 22.06 -5.73 -8.18
C GLY A 40 21.72 -6.91 -7.27
N SER A 41 21.09 -6.67 -6.12
CA SER A 41 20.57 -7.70 -5.22
C SER A 41 19.47 -7.16 -4.31
N GLU A 42 18.62 -8.06 -3.81
CA GLU A 42 17.62 -7.71 -2.80
C GLU A 42 18.27 -7.15 -1.52
N ALA A 43 19.39 -7.75 -1.08
CA ALA A 43 20.09 -7.30 0.12
C ALA A 43 20.61 -5.86 0.01
N ASP A 44 21.17 -5.48 -1.14
CA ASP A 44 21.63 -4.12 -1.38
C ASP A 44 20.45 -3.15 -1.45
N PHE A 45 19.31 -3.58 -2.02
CA PHE A 45 18.10 -2.76 -2.04
C PHE A 45 17.53 -2.57 -0.64
N VAL A 46 17.52 -3.60 0.21
CA VAL A 46 17.09 -3.49 1.63
C VAL A 46 17.97 -2.50 2.39
N ALA A 47 19.29 -2.47 2.12
CA ALA A 47 20.16 -1.45 2.69
C ALA A 47 19.71 -0.03 2.28
N LEU A 48 19.35 0.19 1.00
CA LEU A 48 18.79 1.47 0.53
C LEU A 48 17.43 1.80 1.17
N MET A 49 16.58 0.79 1.40
CA MET A 49 15.30 0.98 2.10
C MET A 49 15.54 1.48 3.54
N ASN A 50 16.46 0.86 4.28
CA ASN A 50 16.80 1.27 5.65
C ASN A 50 17.46 2.66 5.69
N GLU A 51 18.34 2.97 4.74
CA GLU A 51 18.90 4.32 4.59
C GLU A 51 17.79 5.37 4.33
N LYS A 52 16.82 5.05 3.48
CA LYS A 52 15.67 5.91 3.23
C LYS A 52 14.81 6.08 4.48
N ALA A 53 14.53 5.00 5.21
CA ALA A 53 13.79 5.05 6.48
C ALA A 53 14.47 5.99 7.49
N ALA A 54 15.78 5.87 7.65
CA ALA A 54 16.56 6.76 8.53
C ALA A 54 16.48 8.23 8.08
N LYS A 55 16.62 8.51 6.77
CA LYS A 55 16.49 9.88 6.21
C LYS A 55 15.09 10.48 6.41
N LEU A 56 14.05 9.65 6.47
CA LEU A 56 12.69 10.08 6.73
C LEU A 56 12.36 10.19 8.22
N GLY A 57 13.29 9.81 9.12
CA GLY A 57 13.08 9.83 10.55
C GLY A 57 12.21 8.68 11.08
N MET A 58 12.14 7.57 10.35
CA MET A 58 11.40 6.36 10.73
C MET A 58 12.21 5.54 11.74
N SER A 59 12.33 6.05 12.96
CA SER A 59 13.23 5.50 14.00
C SER A 59 12.76 4.16 14.59
N GLY A 60 11.52 3.78 14.40
CA GLY A 60 10.94 2.50 14.84
C GLY A 60 10.83 1.48 13.71
N THR A 61 11.66 1.58 12.65
CA THR A 61 11.56 0.75 11.46
C THR A 61 12.89 0.09 11.13
N ASN A 62 12.83 -1.19 10.79
CA ASN A 62 13.93 -1.95 10.19
C ASN A 62 13.36 -2.92 9.15
N PHE A 63 13.86 -2.86 7.93
CA PHE A 63 13.49 -3.74 6.83
C PHE A 63 14.54 -4.85 6.68
N CYS A 64 14.10 -6.10 6.47
CA CYS A 64 14.95 -7.28 6.24
C CYS A 64 14.78 -7.85 4.83
N ASP A 65 13.66 -7.58 4.18
CA ASP A 65 13.33 -8.01 2.82
C ASP A 65 12.49 -6.95 2.10
N THR A 66 12.22 -7.15 0.82
CA THR A 66 11.42 -6.25 -0.01
C THR A 66 9.95 -6.63 -0.07
N THR A 67 9.59 -7.79 0.42
CA THR A 67 8.27 -8.42 0.25
C THR A 67 7.31 -8.16 1.42
N GLY A 68 7.87 -7.86 2.60
CA GLY A 68 7.12 -7.71 3.84
C GLY A 68 6.72 -9.04 4.49
N LEU A 69 7.35 -10.14 4.10
CA LEU A 69 7.19 -11.41 4.80
C LEU A 69 7.79 -11.34 6.20
N HIS A 70 7.32 -12.23 7.07
CA HIS A 70 7.75 -12.18 8.47
C HIS A 70 9.21 -12.54 8.67
N ASP A 71 9.93 -11.65 9.35
CA ASP A 71 11.21 -11.89 10.01
C ASP A 71 11.18 -11.17 11.37
N ALA A 72 11.78 -11.76 12.40
CA ALA A 72 11.78 -11.19 13.76
C ALA A 72 12.43 -9.79 13.84
N ASN A 73 13.31 -9.46 12.88
CA ASN A 73 13.94 -8.17 12.77
C ASN A 73 13.26 -7.23 11.76
N HIS A 74 12.19 -7.69 11.07
CA HIS A 74 11.41 -6.90 10.13
C HIS A 74 10.24 -6.25 10.88
N TYR A 75 10.38 -4.98 11.24
CA TYR A 75 9.37 -4.27 12.01
C TYR A 75 9.23 -2.81 11.59
N SER A 76 8.07 -2.25 11.88
CA SER A 76 7.77 -0.83 11.72
C SER A 76 6.72 -0.39 12.75
N THR A 77 6.37 0.89 12.72
CA THR A 77 5.27 1.46 13.49
C THR A 77 4.24 2.10 12.57
N ALA A 78 2.99 2.21 13.03
CA ALA A 78 1.95 2.91 12.28
C ALA A 78 2.36 4.36 11.95
N LYS A 79 3.07 5.02 12.89
CA LYS A 79 3.60 6.37 12.69
C LYS A 79 4.62 6.42 11.55
N ASP A 80 5.56 5.49 11.52
CA ASP A 80 6.62 5.46 10.51
C ASP A 80 6.06 5.15 9.13
N ILE A 81 5.12 4.21 9.03
CA ILE A 81 4.41 3.92 7.78
C ILE A 81 3.60 5.13 7.30
N ALA A 82 2.97 5.90 8.20
CA ALA A 82 2.30 7.14 7.83
C ALA A 82 3.29 8.20 7.29
N VAL A 83 4.49 8.30 7.87
CA VAL A 83 5.56 9.17 7.36
C VAL A 83 5.99 8.72 5.96
N LEU A 84 6.18 7.40 5.76
CA LEU A 84 6.54 6.84 4.46
C LEU A 84 5.46 7.11 3.41
N LEU A 85 4.19 6.85 3.73
CA LEU A 85 3.07 7.09 2.81
C LEU A 85 2.95 8.58 2.45
N LYS A 86 3.05 9.47 3.44
CA LYS A 86 3.07 10.93 3.21
C LYS A 86 4.20 11.36 2.28
N TYR A 87 5.38 10.77 2.40
CA TYR A 87 6.50 11.03 1.50
C TYR A 87 6.22 10.50 0.09
N ALA A 88 5.76 9.26 -0.03
CA ALA A 88 5.52 8.59 -1.30
C ALA A 88 4.39 9.27 -2.12
N LEU A 89 3.34 9.76 -1.48
CA LEU A 89 2.23 10.47 -2.11
C LEU A 89 2.63 11.79 -2.81
N ARG A 90 3.84 12.30 -2.59
CA ARG A 90 4.39 13.44 -3.33
C ARG A 90 4.88 13.06 -4.74
N ASN A 91 5.01 11.77 -5.01
CA ASN A 91 5.41 11.26 -6.31
C ASN A 91 4.15 10.93 -7.13
N ASP A 92 3.95 11.61 -8.24
CA ASP A 92 2.76 11.47 -9.09
C ASP A 92 2.58 10.04 -9.63
N THR A 93 3.68 9.35 -9.95
CA THR A 93 3.63 7.95 -10.41
C THR A 93 3.15 7.03 -9.29
N PHE A 94 3.68 7.19 -8.07
CA PHE A 94 3.23 6.41 -6.91
C PHE A 94 1.75 6.67 -6.62
N ARG A 95 1.35 7.95 -6.61
CA ARG A 95 -0.05 8.34 -6.39
C ARG A 95 -0.97 7.69 -7.41
N LYS A 96 -0.65 7.79 -8.69
CA LYS A 96 -1.43 7.15 -9.76
C LYS A 96 -1.56 5.65 -9.57
N ILE A 97 -0.49 4.96 -9.14
CA ILE A 97 -0.51 3.51 -8.92
C ILE A 97 -1.40 3.15 -7.74
N ILE A 98 -1.21 3.80 -6.58
CA ILE A 98 -1.94 3.45 -5.35
C ILE A 98 -3.44 3.80 -5.43
N GLU A 99 -3.82 4.77 -6.27
CA GLU A 99 -5.20 5.15 -6.56
C GLU A 99 -5.87 4.25 -7.62
N SER A 100 -5.12 3.37 -8.27
CA SER A 100 -5.66 2.53 -9.34
C SER A 100 -6.38 1.29 -8.78
N PRO A 101 -7.65 1.05 -9.12
CA PRO A 101 -8.36 -0.15 -8.71
C PRO A 101 -7.84 -1.40 -9.44
N TYR A 102 -7.36 -1.25 -10.66
CA TYR A 102 -6.76 -2.31 -11.47
C TYR A 102 -5.75 -1.76 -12.47
N HIS A 103 -4.93 -2.63 -13.03
CA HIS A 103 -4.00 -2.33 -14.13
C HIS A 103 -3.85 -3.56 -15.03
N SER A 104 -3.89 -3.36 -16.35
CA SER A 104 -3.60 -4.41 -17.33
C SER A 104 -2.29 -4.11 -18.05
N THR A 105 -1.41 -5.11 -18.10
CA THR A 105 -0.15 -5.02 -18.82
C THR A 105 -0.38 -5.23 -20.32
N PRO A 106 0.50 -4.73 -21.19
CA PRO A 106 0.53 -5.20 -22.58
C PRO A 106 0.95 -6.67 -22.65
N ALA A 107 0.83 -7.26 -23.83
CA ALA A 107 1.41 -8.57 -24.14
C ALA A 107 2.91 -8.62 -23.84
N THR A 108 3.37 -9.75 -23.32
CA THR A 108 4.77 -10.06 -23.10
C THR A 108 5.19 -11.29 -23.91
N ASN A 109 6.46 -11.67 -23.82
CA ASN A 109 6.96 -12.91 -24.45
C ASN A 109 6.42 -14.19 -23.80
N ILE A 110 5.81 -14.10 -22.61
CA ILE A 110 5.23 -15.24 -21.87
C ILE A 110 3.70 -15.12 -21.78
N HIS A 111 3.18 -13.94 -21.56
CA HIS A 111 1.74 -13.66 -21.46
C HIS A 111 1.26 -12.90 -22.71
N PRO A 112 0.82 -13.58 -23.77
CA PRO A 112 0.41 -12.94 -25.03
C PRO A 112 -0.80 -12.01 -24.88
N ASP A 113 -1.64 -12.22 -23.87
CA ASP A 113 -2.80 -11.39 -23.55
C ASP A 113 -2.53 -10.37 -22.43
N GLY A 114 -1.30 -10.30 -21.94
CA GLY A 114 -0.95 -9.53 -20.76
C GLY A 114 -1.49 -10.12 -19.46
N ILE A 115 -1.32 -9.38 -18.36
CA ILE A 115 -1.85 -9.75 -17.03
C ILE A 115 -2.67 -8.57 -16.50
N THR A 116 -3.80 -8.84 -15.85
CA THR A 116 -4.58 -7.83 -15.15
C THR A 116 -4.45 -7.98 -13.65
N PHE A 117 -3.95 -6.93 -13.00
CA PHE A 117 -3.83 -6.84 -11.54
C PHE A 117 -5.02 -6.09 -10.96
N TYR A 118 -5.44 -6.49 -9.77
CA TYR A 118 -6.47 -5.80 -8.99
C TYR A 118 -5.91 -5.38 -7.63
N SER A 119 -6.24 -4.17 -7.20
CA SER A 119 -5.91 -3.70 -5.86
C SER A 119 -6.58 -4.56 -4.81
N THR A 120 -5.80 -5.08 -3.86
CA THR A 120 -6.31 -5.88 -2.73
C THR A 120 -7.21 -5.06 -1.81
N MET A 121 -7.08 -3.73 -1.79
CA MET A 121 -7.99 -2.86 -1.06
C MET A 121 -9.29 -2.64 -1.84
N PHE A 122 -9.21 -2.11 -3.06
CA PHE A 122 -10.41 -1.70 -3.83
C PHE A 122 -11.34 -2.86 -4.14
N LYS A 123 -10.82 -4.06 -4.46
CA LYS A 123 -11.68 -5.21 -4.73
C LYS A 123 -12.51 -5.67 -3.52
N ASN A 124 -12.15 -5.24 -2.32
CA ASN A 124 -12.82 -5.55 -1.06
C ASN A 124 -13.67 -4.38 -0.53
N LEU A 125 -13.60 -3.21 -1.17
CA LEU A 125 -14.47 -2.09 -0.89
C LEU A 125 -15.74 -2.21 -1.76
N SER A 126 -16.91 -2.13 -1.14
CA SER A 126 -18.17 -2.02 -1.87
C SER A 126 -18.35 -0.63 -2.49
N ASP A 127 -17.80 0.40 -1.82
CA ASP A 127 -17.78 1.78 -2.25
C ASP A 127 -16.57 2.48 -1.62
N THR A 128 -16.04 3.48 -2.30
CA THR A 128 -14.98 4.37 -1.78
C THR A 128 -15.54 5.57 -1.03
N VAL A 129 -16.84 5.85 -1.17
CA VAL A 129 -17.50 7.00 -0.56
C VAL A 129 -17.58 6.84 0.96
N VAL A 130 -17.21 7.87 1.67
CA VAL A 130 -17.35 8.03 3.12
C VAL A 130 -18.05 9.36 3.41
N THR A 131 -18.44 9.58 4.65
CA THR A 131 -19.08 10.85 5.05
C THR A 131 -18.18 12.02 4.69
N ASP A 132 -18.71 12.95 3.90
CA ASP A 132 -18.06 14.18 3.44
C ASP A 132 -16.76 13.96 2.62
N GLY A 133 -16.63 12.78 1.96
CA GLY A 133 -15.43 12.49 1.19
C GLY A 133 -15.37 11.12 0.56
N GLN A 134 -14.13 10.70 0.24
CA GLN A 134 -13.87 9.39 -0.35
C GLN A 134 -12.49 8.86 0.00
N ILE A 135 -12.36 7.53 0.06
CA ILE A 135 -11.07 6.85 0.14
C ILE A 135 -10.42 6.88 -1.24
N MET A 136 -9.22 7.45 -1.32
CA MET A 136 -8.48 7.65 -2.57
C MET A 136 -7.61 6.45 -2.94
N GLY A 137 -7.04 5.77 -1.95
CA GLY A 137 -6.15 4.64 -2.20
C GLY A 137 -5.59 4.02 -0.93
N GLY A 138 -4.90 2.90 -1.10
CA GLY A 138 -4.25 2.24 0.03
C GLY A 138 -3.59 0.92 -0.34
N LYS A 139 -2.83 0.40 0.62
CA LYS A 139 -2.12 -0.88 0.52
C LYS A 139 -2.43 -1.74 1.73
N THR A 140 -2.95 -2.93 1.50
CA THR A 140 -3.19 -3.94 2.55
C THR A 140 -1.94 -4.77 2.81
N GLY A 141 -1.85 -5.36 4.00
CA GLY A 141 -0.85 -6.35 4.36
C GLY A 141 -1.43 -7.36 5.34
N TYR A 142 -0.90 -8.58 5.31
CA TYR A 142 -1.24 -9.62 6.25
C TYR A 142 -0.09 -10.61 6.44
N THR A 143 0.26 -10.85 7.68
CA THR A 143 1.00 -12.04 8.13
C THR A 143 0.33 -12.56 9.41
N GLY A 144 0.63 -13.80 9.79
CA GLY A 144 0.09 -14.35 11.05
C GLY A 144 0.47 -13.52 12.27
N GLU A 145 1.67 -12.94 12.25
CA GLU A 145 2.25 -12.14 13.34
C GLU A 145 1.73 -10.71 13.35
N ALA A 146 1.63 -10.08 12.17
CA ALA A 146 1.20 -8.69 12.04
C ALA A 146 -0.32 -8.51 12.10
N GLY A 147 -1.10 -9.57 11.86
CA GLY A 147 -2.54 -9.46 11.64
C GLY A 147 -2.85 -8.70 10.34
N HIS A 148 -4.08 -8.25 10.19
CA HIS A 148 -4.47 -7.43 9.05
C HIS A 148 -4.00 -5.98 9.22
N CYS A 149 -3.30 -5.47 8.23
CA CYS A 149 -2.75 -4.12 8.21
C CYS A 149 -3.27 -3.35 7.00
N LEU A 150 -3.40 -2.02 7.14
CA LEU A 150 -3.77 -1.12 6.06
C LEU A 150 -3.07 0.23 6.23
N ALA A 151 -2.43 0.69 5.16
CA ALA A 151 -2.04 2.08 4.99
C ALA A 151 -2.89 2.68 3.88
N SER A 152 -3.69 3.69 4.18
CA SER A 152 -4.65 4.30 3.25
C SER A 152 -4.68 5.82 3.40
N PHE A 153 -5.29 6.48 2.40
CA PHE A 153 -5.57 7.90 2.46
C PHE A 153 -6.94 8.20 1.85
N ALA A 154 -7.53 9.28 2.33
CA ALA A 154 -8.84 9.75 1.93
C ALA A 154 -8.85 11.27 1.80
N GLU A 155 -9.71 11.80 0.94
CA GLU A 155 -10.05 13.21 0.93
C GLU A 155 -11.37 13.40 1.66
N ILE A 156 -11.41 14.27 2.67
CA ILE A 156 -12.58 14.60 3.47
C ILE A 156 -12.65 16.12 3.62
N ASP A 157 -13.74 16.71 3.22
CA ASP A 157 -13.93 18.18 3.18
C ASP A 157 -12.75 18.89 2.48
N GLY A 158 -12.30 18.35 1.33
CA GLY A 158 -11.19 18.87 0.55
C GLY A 158 -9.80 18.76 1.22
N THR A 159 -9.70 18.05 2.35
CA THR A 159 -8.44 17.81 3.05
C THR A 159 -8.03 16.37 2.96
N GLU A 160 -6.75 16.12 2.63
CA GLU A 160 -6.20 14.77 2.56
C GLU A 160 -5.76 14.27 3.94
N TYR A 161 -6.25 13.11 4.32
CA TYR A 161 -5.92 12.41 5.57
C TYR A 161 -5.28 11.05 5.29
N ILE A 162 -4.26 10.72 6.06
CA ILE A 162 -3.59 9.41 6.03
C ILE A 162 -3.99 8.63 7.28
N LEU A 163 -4.36 7.37 7.08
CA LEU A 163 -4.66 6.41 8.16
C LEU A 163 -3.79 5.16 7.99
N VAL A 164 -3.15 4.76 9.07
CA VAL A 164 -2.41 3.48 9.15
C VAL A 164 -2.93 2.69 10.33
N THR A 165 -3.37 1.47 10.06
CA THR A 165 -3.82 0.49 11.07
C THR A 165 -3.02 -0.79 10.96
N GLY A 166 -2.85 -1.50 12.05
CA GLY A 166 -2.17 -2.80 12.09
C GLY A 166 -2.71 -3.66 13.22
N GLY A 167 -2.47 -4.96 13.14
CA GLY A 167 -2.89 -5.91 14.16
C GLY A 167 -4.39 -6.18 14.22
N ALA A 168 -5.16 -5.81 13.20
CA ALA A 168 -6.58 -6.11 13.19
C ALA A 168 -6.79 -7.63 13.12
N SER A 169 -7.59 -8.16 14.05
CA SER A 169 -7.89 -9.58 14.18
C SER A 169 -9.26 -9.93 13.60
N GLY A 170 -9.45 -11.19 13.26
CA GLY A 170 -10.70 -11.69 12.69
C GLY A 170 -10.57 -12.15 11.25
N THR A 171 -11.66 -12.64 10.69
CA THR A 171 -11.76 -13.09 9.30
C THR A 171 -12.29 -11.98 8.40
N GLY A 172 -12.01 -12.07 7.09
CA GLY A 172 -12.51 -11.13 6.10
C GLY A 172 -11.63 -9.89 5.98
N ILE A 173 -12.22 -8.70 6.14
CA ILE A 173 -11.59 -7.41 5.87
C ILE A 173 -11.63 -6.44 7.06
N PRO A 174 -11.26 -6.87 8.29
CA PRO A 174 -11.40 -6.02 9.48
C PRO A 174 -10.66 -4.69 9.35
N HIS A 175 -9.45 -4.68 8.79
CA HIS A 175 -8.63 -3.49 8.53
C HIS A 175 -9.31 -2.46 7.59
N ILE A 176 -10.10 -2.93 6.61
CA ILE A 176 -10.87 -2.05 5.70
C ILE A 176 -12.09 -1.49 6.45
N ASN A 177 -12.79 -2.31 7.23
CA ASN A 177 -13.91 -1.86 8.05
C ASN A 177 -13.49 -0.84 9.10
N ASP A 178 -12.32 -1.02 9.71
CA ASP A 178 -11.73 -0.04 10.63
C ASP A 178 -11.48 1.30 9.93
N ALA A 179 -10.90 1.27 8.72
CA ALA A 179 -10.65 2.47 7.93
C ALA A 179 -11.95 3.20 7.57
N LEU A 180 -12.97 2.47 7.07
CA LEU A 180 -14.29 3.02 6.78
C LEU A 180 -14.89 3.69 8.02
N THR A 181 -14.79 3.03 9.18
CA THR A 181 -15.30 3.56 10.45
C THR A 181 -14.61 4.86 10.85
N VAL A 182 -13.28 4.92 10.75
CA VAL A 182 -12.50 6.11 11.12
C VAL A 182 -12.80 7.27 10.16
N TYR A 183 -12.77 7.04 8.85
CA TYR A 183 -13.04 8.08 7.87
C TYR A 183 -14.47 8.62 7.94
N ASN A 184 -15.48 7.76 8.15
CA ASN A 184 -16.85 8.20 8.34
C ASN A 184 -17.01 9.06 9.61
N ARG A 185 -16.35 8.68 10.72
CA ARG A 185 -16.38 9.49 11.96
C ARG A 185 -15.67 10.82 11.78
N LEU A 186 -14.56 10.85 11.05
CA LEU A 186 -13.84 12.07 10.75
C LEU A 186 -14.71 13.01 9.91
N GLY A 187 -15.36 12.53 8.85
CA GLY A 187 -16.26 13.32 8.01
C GLY A 187 -17.45 13.88 8.79
N ALA A 188 -18.08 13.06 9.65
CA ALA A 188 -19.17 13.53 10.50
C ALA A 188 -18.72 14.63 11.48
N ALA A 189 -17.51 14.51 12.05
CA ALA A 189 -16.96 15.53 12.95
C ALA A 189 -16.65 16.84 12.20
N THR A 190 -16.11 16.76 10.99
CA THR A 190 -15.82 17.92 10.14
C THR A 190 -17.13 18.64 9.76
N GLN A 191 -18.15 17.89 9.36
CA GLN A 191 -19.48 18.41 9.05
C GLN A 191 -20.08 19.17 10.23
N ALA A 192 -20.08 18.56 11.43
CA ALA A 192 -20.61 19.18 12.65
C ALA A 192 -19.87 20.47 13.04
N LEU A 193 -18.55 20.54 12.79
CA LEU A 193 -17.77 21.78 12.98
C LEU A 193 -18.18 22.86 11.99
N ASN A 194 -18.37 22.51 10.72
CA ASN A 194 -18.77 23.45 9.65
C ASN A 194 -20.20 24.00 9.88
N GLU A 195 -21.09 23.17 10.42
CA GLU A 195 -22.47 23.55 10.76
C GLU A 195 -22.56 24.30 12.10
N GLY A 196 -21.48 24.42 12.85
CA GLY A 196 -21.43 25.14 14.13
C GLY A 196 -22.05 24.38 15.31
N GLU A 197 -22.25 23.08 15.17
CA GLU A 197 -22.82 22.23 16.22
C GLU A 197 -21.80 21.86 17.32
N ILE A 198 -20.51 21.99 17.02
CA ILE A 198 -19.38 21.76 17.94
C ILE A 198 -18.53 23.03 17.98
N LYS A 199 -18.15 23.48 19.18
CA LYS A 199 -17.25 24.62 19.41
C LYS A 199 -15.88 24.12 19.88
#